data_3b727e87290186aee19e995a05e504de
#
_entry.id   3b727e87290186aee19e995a05e504de
#
_cell.length_a   1.000
_cell.length_b   1.000
_cell.length_c   1.000
_cell.angle_alpha   90.00
_cell.angle_beta   90.00
_cell.angle_gamma   90.00
#
_symmetry.space_group_name_H-M   'P 1'
#
loop_
_entity.id
_entity.type
_entity.pdbx_description
1 polymer ?
#
loop_
_entity_poly.entity_id
_entity_poly.type
_entity_poly.pdbx_seq_one_letter_code
_entity_poly.pdbx_strand_id
1 'polypeptide(L)'
;MNAREATVSLQPAPLFDLDFYEPLPIQIEVSDAPLTSDAGLLLLRQFDDKIGLTAQFAAALHDPRNPELIEHSYLDMVRMRIFGIVAGYYDQNDHDTLRTDPAFKLIANRSPNDAHLASQPTLSRFENQIDIPSLKNLRDELIDQFIASFATPPLTLTFDLDPVDDETHGNQQLSLFHGYYEQFQYLPLVITCAENDAIVTVSLRHGTASASLGADDDLAYLIKRCREAWPNVRIRVRADCGLGNPTMYDICESLDVIYTFGQSSNAVLLRETEALLEEAVRRWQETYEPQRLFDGFWYRAESWSVARWIVVKVEANAQGTNRRFVATNRPGASLYLEGTYDEYAMRGESENRNKEFKCGMAMDRLSDHRFMANFFRLYLH
;
A
#
# COMPACT_ATOMS: atom_id res chain seq x y z
N MET A 1 -16.44 62.05 34.59
CA MET A 1 -16.43 62.14 33.13
C MET A 1 -15.40 61.13 32.62
N ASN A 2 -15.84 59.95 32.21
CA ASN A 2 -14.97 58.92 31.67
C ASN A 2 -15.00 59.03 30.13
N ALA A 3 -13.90 59.49 29.54
CA ALA A 3 -13.71 59.41 28.10
C ALA A 3 -13.47 57.94 27.73
N ARG A 4 -14.42 57.32 27.04
CA ARG A 4 -14.18 56.08 26.33
C ARG A 4 -13.39 56.43 25.06
N GLU A 5 -12.13 56.05 25.00
CA GLU A 5 -11.40 56.01 23.75
C GLU A 5 -12.05 54.97 22.83
N ALA A 6 -12.64 55.45 21.78
CA ALA A 6 -13.12 54.60 20.68
C ALA A 6 -11.89 54.11 19.92
N THR A 7 -11.55 52.83 20.06
CA THR A 7 -10.59 52.15 19.19
C THR A 7 -11.21 52.10 17.80
N VAL A 8 -10.79 52.99 16.91
CA VAL A 8 -11.11 52.91 15.48
C VAL A 8 -10.32 51.70 14.93
N SER A 9 -11.02 50.61 14.70
CA SER A 9 -10.50 49.50 13.91
C SER A 9 -10.35 50.01 12.47
N LEU A 10 -9.13 50.32 12.07
CA LEU A 10 -8.79 50.56 10.66
C LEU A 10 -8.95 49.25 9.92
N GLN A 11 -10.06 49.05 9.24
CA GLN A 11 -10.19 47.97 8.27
C GLN A 11 -9.17 48.27 7.15
N PRO A 12 -8.37 47.29 6.73
CA PRO A 12 -7.47 47.47 5.61
C PRO A 12 -8.30 47.81 4.35
N ALA A 13 -7.82 48.79 3.59
CA ALA A 13 -8.46 49.12 2.33
C ALA A 13 -8.34 47.95 1.35
N PRO A 14 -9.36 47.63 0.56
CA PRO A 14 -9.27 46.57 -0.43
C PRO A 14 -8.15 46.89 -1.42
N LEU A 15 -7.39 45.85 -1.84
CA LEU A 15 -6.33 45.97 -2.85
C LEU A 15 -6.92 46.35 -4.21
N PHE A 16 -8.03 45.72 -4.57
CA PHE A 16 -8.82 45.98 -5.75
C PHE A 16 -10.16 45.24 -5.68
N ASP A 17 -11.11 45.72 -6.48
CA ASP A 17 -12.42 45.10 -6.66
C ASP A 17 -12.42 44.27 -7.93
N LEU A 18 -13.15 43.15 -7.93
CA LEU A 18 -13.41 42.31 -9.10
C LEU A 18 -14.87 42.45 -9.47
N ASP A 19 -15.16 42.85 -10.71
CA ASP A 19 -16.48 43.18 -11.23
C ASP A 19 -17.07 42.12 -12.17
N PHE A 20 -16.42 40.96 -12.34
CA PHE A 20 -16.88 39.88 -13.20
C PHE A 20 -18.11 39.12 -12.64
N TYR A 21 -18.45 39.32 -11.37
CA TYR A 21 -19.58 38.67 -10.70
C TYR A 21 -20.63 39.74 -10.31
N GLU A 22 -21.61 39.95 -11.16
CA GLU A 22 -22.61 41.01 -11.02
C GLU A 22 -23.49 41.00 -9.74
N PRO A 23 -23.86 39.80 -9.16
CA PRO A 23 -24.76 39.79 -8.00
C PRO A 23 -24.17 40.42 -6.73
N LEU A 24 -22.86 40.35 -6.54
CA LEU A 24 -22.14 40.90 -5.38
C LEU A 24 -20.71 41.27 -5.80
N PRO A 25 -20.23 42.47 -5.49
CA PRO A 25 -18.87 42.86 -5.77
C PRO A 25 -17.89 41.97 -4.94
N ILE A 26 -16.85 41.48 -5.58
CA ILE A 26 -15.79 40.72 -4.93
C ILE A 26 -14.66 41.68 -4.60
N GLN A 27 -14.33 41.79 -3.31
CA GLN A 27 -13.24 42.64 -2.83
C GLN A 27 -12.06 41.75 -2.38
N ILE A 28 -10.87 42.16 -2.75
CA ILE A 28 -9.62 41.52 -2.31
C ILE A 28 -8.95 42.40 -1.27
N GLU A 29 -8.77 41.86 -0.08
CA GLU A 29 -8.17 42.54 1.06
C GLU A 29 -6.91 41.81 1.53
N VAL A 30 -5.97 42.53 2.11
CA VAL A 30 -4.84 41.93 2.82
C VAL A 30 -5.31 41.50 4.20
N SER A 31 -5.00 40.27 4.60
CA SER A 31 -5.31 39.77 5.93
C SER A 31 -4.03 39.37 6.65
N ASP A 32 -3.87 39.80 7.89
CA ASP A 32 -2.81 39.34 8.79
C ASP A 32 -3.17 38.06 9.55
N ALA A 33 -4.39 37.52 9.35
CA ALA A 33 -4.81 36.28 9.97
C ALA A 33 -4.08 35.09 9.35
N PRO A 34 -3.68 34.11 10.16
CA PRO A 34 -3.15 32.85 9.64
C PRO A 34 -4.18 32.16 8.75
N LEU A 35 -3.83 31.91 7.49
CA LEU A 35 -4.67 31.24 6.49
C LEU A 35 -4.13 29.86 6.18
N THR A 36 -5.02 28.94 5.83
CA THR A 36 -4.68 27.61 5.35
C THR A 36 -5.53 27.23 4.14
N SER A 37 -4.95 26.52 3.19
CA SER A 37 -5.66 25.81 2.11
C SER A 37 -6.12 24.41 2.54
N ASP A 38 -5.61 23.90 3.66
CA ASP A 38 -5.66 22.47 4.03
C ASP A 38 -6.65 22.19 5.18
N ALA A 39 -7.63 23.07 5.40
CA ALA A 39 -8.62 22.91 6.48
C ALA A 39 -9.42 21.59 6.41
N GLY A 40 -9.54 20.96 5.24
CA GLY A 40 -10.16 19.64 5.05
C GLY A 40 -9.48 18.53 5.86
N LEU A 41 -8.19 18.65 6.15
CA LEU A 41 -7.42 17.71 6.97
C LEU A 41 -7.94 17.60 8.42
N LEU A 42 -8.62 18.64 8.94
CA LEU A 42 -9.17 18.61 10.30
C LEU A 42 -10.25 17.54 10.48
N LEU A 43 -11.00 17.21 9.43
CA LEU A 43 -11.97 16.11 9.45
C LEU A 43 -11.25 14.74 9.54
N LEU A 44 -10.18 14.58 8.77
CA LEU A 44 -9.33 13.38 8.84
C LEU A 44 -8.63 13.28 10.20
N ARG A 45 -8.20 14.41 10.78
CA ARG A 45 -7.63 14.42 12.12
C ARG A 45 -8.65 13.96 13.18
N GLN A 46 -9.93 14.34 13.04
CA GLN A 46 -10.98 13.83 13.93
C GLN A 46 -11.23 12.34 13.73
N PHE A 47 -11.09 11.82 12.50
CA PHE A 47 -11.15 10.39 12.23
C PHE A 47 -9.96 9.65 12.83
N ASP A 48 -8.74 10.18 12.70
CA ASP A 48 -7.54 9.64 13.33
C ASP A 48 -7.68 9.52 14.86
N ASP A 49 -8.34 10.47 15.51
CA ASP A 49 -8.63 10.38 16.97
C ASP A 49 -9.51 9.18 17.33
N LYS A 50 -10.36 8.72 16.41
CA LYS A 50 -11.22 7.55 16.64
C LYS A 50 -10.50 6.23 16.45
N ILE A 51 -9.65 6.14 15.41
CA ILE A 51 -8.91 4.91 15.09
C ILE A 51 -7.56 4.83 15.80
N GLY A 52 -6.99 5.97 16.20
CA GLY A 52 -5.73 6.05 16.93
C GLY A 52 -4.48 5.79 16.10
N LEU A 53 -4.55 5.78 14.76
CA LEU A 53 -3.46 5.36 13.87
C LEU A 53 -2.16 6.12 14.14
N THR A 54 -2.18 7.47 14.11
CA THR A 54 -0.95 8.26 14.29
C THR A 54 -0.38 8.14 15.69
N ALA A 55 -1.24 8.00 16.71
CA ALA A 55 -0.83 7.84 18.09
C ALA A 55 -0.15 6.48 18.33
N GLN A 56 -0.71 5.41 17.78
CA GLN A 56 -0.16 4.06 17.86
C GLN A 56 1.15 3.95 17.06
N PHE A 57 1.22 4.53 15.86
CA PHE A 57 2.46 4.60 15.09
C PHE A 57 3.57 5.33 15.85
N ALA A 58 3.25 6.48 16.45
CA ALA A 58 4.23 7.21 17.26
C ALA A 58 4.69 6.41 18.51
N ALA A 59 3.77 5.70 19.16
CA ALA A 59 4.07 4.85 20.32
C ALA A 59 4.90 3.60 19.96
N ALA A 60 4.78 3.10 18.72
CA ALA A 60 5.57 1.98 18.23
C ALA A 60 7.06 2.31 18.04
N LEU A 61 7.41 3.59 17.94
CA LEU A 61 8.77 4.04 17.70
C LEU A 61 9.56 4.18 19.01
N HIS A 62 10.77 3.64 19.01
CA HIS A 62 11.71 3.86 20.09
C HIS A 62 12.35 5.26 19.98
N ASP A 63 12.08 6.13 20.97
CA ASP A 63 12.66 7.48 21.03
C ASP A 63 13.90 7.49 21.95
N PRO A 64 15.11 7.54 21.38
CA PRO A 64 16.35 7.55 22.18
C PRO A 64 16.70 8.94 22.74
N ARG A 65 15.92 9.98 22.45
CA ARG A 65 16.22 11.37 22.83
C ARG A 65 16.00 11.59 24.33
N ASN A 66 16.74 12.56 24.90
CA ASN A 66 16.47 12.99 26.27
C ASN A 66 15.10 13.67 26.39
N PRO A 67 14.15 13.17 27.21
CA PRO A 67 12.80 13.73 27.31
C PRO A 67 12.75 15.22 27.66
N GLU A 68 13.72 15.71 28.44
CA GLU A 68 13.78 17.13 28.84
C GLU A 68 14.15 18.09 27.70
N LEU A 69 14.70 17.56 26.59
CA LEU A 69 15.15 18.32 25.43
C LEU A 69 14.27 18.14 24.20
N ILE A 70 13.14 17.43 24.33
CA ILE A 70 12.22 17.19 23.23
C ILE A 70 11.34 18.42 23.01
N GLU A 71 11.57 19.14 21.92
CA GLU A 71 10.72 20.25 21.45
C GLU A 71 9.54 19.75 20.60
N HIS A 72 9.82 18.74 19.75
CA HIS A 72 8.83 18.11 18.87
C HIS A 72 8.75 16.63 19.20
N SER A 73 7.57 16.18 19.63
CA SER A 73 7.31 14.76 19.93
C SER A 73 7.31 13.92 18.63
N TYR A 74 7.49 12.60 18.77
CA TYR A 74 7.31 11.70 17.62
C TYR A 74 5.87 11.75 17.10
N LEU A 75 4.88 11.92 17.97
CA LEU A 75 3.49 12.08 17.56
C LEU A 75 3.29 13.32 16.67
N ASP A 76 3.89 14.47 17.03
CA ASP A 76 3.83 15.68 16.20
C ASP A 76 4.44 15.39 14.81
N MET A 77 5.61 14.74 14.77
CA MET A 77 6.32 14.48 13.51
C MET A 77 5.64 13.42 12.65
N VAL A 78 5.09 12.36 13.24
CA VAL A 78 4.28 11.35 12.54
C VAL A 78 3.04 12.02 11.93
N ARG A 79 2.32 12.85 12.70
CA ARG A 79 1.17 13.59 12.18
C ARG A 79 1.55 14.53 11.05
N MET A 80 2.61 15.31 11.22
CA MET A 80 3.09 16.18 10.14
C MET A 80 3.33 15.41 8.86
N ARG A 81 4.01 14.27 8.92
CA ARG A 81 4.34 13.47 7.75
C ARG A 81 3.10 12.83 7.12
N ILE A 82 2.30 12.09 7.89
CA ILE A 82 1.11 11.40 7.37
C ILE A 82 0.10 12.39 6.80
N PHE A 83 -0.24 13.46 7.53
CA PHE A 83 -1.19 14.47 7.02
C PHE A 83 -0.60 15.29 5.87
N GLY A 84 0.73 15.49 5.83
CA GLY A 84 1.41 16.08 4.68
C GLY A 84 1.24 15.22 3.42
N ILE A 85 1.49 13.92 3.53
CA ILE A 85 1.32 12.97 2.42
C ILE A 85 -0.13 12.95 1.93
N VAL A 86 -1.10 12.86 2.83
CA VAL A 86 -2.53 12.90 2.50
C VAL A 86 -2.93 14.18 1.78
N ALA A 87 -2.29 15.31 2.10
CA ALA A 87 -2.51 16.60 1.43
C ALA A 87 -1.72 16.75 0.11
N GLY A 88 -0.91 15.76 -0.27
CA GLY A 88 -0.07 15.81 -1.47
C GLY A 88 1.33 16.40 -1.28
N TYR A 89 1.72 16.67 -0.03
CA TYR A 89 3.06 17.18 0.34
C TYR A 89 3.95 16.02 0.81
N TYR A 90 4.41 15.19 -0.11
CA TYR A 90 5.19 13.98 0.24
C TYR A 90 6.68 14.28 0.50
N ASP A 91 7.19 15.44 0.03
CA ASP A 91 8.57 15.82 0.27
C ASP A 91 8.71 16.47 1.66
N GLN A 92 9.82 16.15 2.34
CA GLN A 92 10.15 16.80 3.61
C GLN A 92 10.38 18.30 3.47
N ASN A 93 10.82 18.77 2.29
CA ASN A 93 11.06 20.20 2.04
C ASN A 93 9.79 21.04 2.14
N ASP A 94 8.62 20.48 1.83
CA ASP A 94 7.33 21.17 1.95
C ASP A 94 7.05 21.57 3.39
N HIS A 95 7.57 20.81 4.35
CA HIS A 95 7.39 21.06 5.78
C HIS A 95 8.10 22.33 6.28
N ASP A 96 9.03 22.91 5.56
CA ASP A 96 9.55 24.23 5.91
C ASP A 96 8.51 25.35 5.77
N THR A 97 7.51 25.17 4.92
CA THR A 97 6.32 26.02 4.81
C THR A 97 5.20 25.53 5.74
N LEU A 98 4.87 24.24 5.70
CA LEU A 98 3.76 23.65 6.47
C LEU A 98 3.95 23.78 7.98
N ARG A 99 5.18 23.88 8.49
CA ARG A 99 5.44 24.10 9.93
C ARG A 99 4.81 25.36 10.51
N THR A 100 4.46 26.32 9.64
CA THR A 100 3.81 27.58 10.02
C THR A 100 2.30 27.56 9.80
N ASP A 101 1.81 26.60 9.02
CA ASP A 101 0.40 26.50 8.62
C ASP A 101 -0.51 26.25 9.85
N PRO A 102 -1.64 27.00 9.99
CA PRO A 102 -2.53 26.87 11.12
C PRO A 102 -3.26 25.51 11.20
N ALA A 103 -3.61 24.87 10.08
CA ALA A 103 -4.21 23.55 10.09
C ALA A 103 -3.23 22.48 10.57
N PHE A 104 -1.98 22.52 10.12
CA PHE A 104 -0.94 21.59 10.58
C PHE A 104 -0.63 21.75 12.06
N LYS A 105 -0.63 22.99 12.59
CA LYS A 105 -0.50 23.23 14.04
C LYS A 105 -1.66 22.61 14.81
N LEU A 106 -2.90 22.79 14.35
CA LEU A 106 -4.09 22.16 14.97
C LEU A 106 -4.02 20.63 14.92
N ILE A 107 -3.56 20.05 13.82
CA ILE A 107 -3.32 18.60 13.68
C ILE A 107 -2.34 18.09 14.73
N ALA A 108 -1.31 18.87 15.04
CA ALA A 108 -0.34 18.58 16.08
C ALA A 108 -0.79 19.04 17.50
N ASN A 109 -2.08 19.34 17.69
CA ASN A 109 -2.65 19.83 18.94
C ASN A 109 -2.02 21.15 19.46
N ARG A 110 -1.58 22.03 18.55
CA ARG A 110 -1.05 23.36 18.87
C ARG A 110 -2.00 24.45 18.38
N SER A 111 -2.01 25.57 19.07
CA SER A 111 -2.74 26.76 18.59
C SER A 111 -2.09 27.30 17.31
N PRO A 112 -2.88 27.90 16.39
CA PRO A 112 -2.33 28.57 15.20
C PRO A 112 -1.24 29.60 15.50
N ASN A 113 -1.29 30.22 16.68
CA ASN A 113 -0.34 31.25 17.13
C ASN A 113 0.86 30.68 17.92
N ASP A 114 0.90 29.37 18.18
CA ASP A 114 2.02 28.76 18.89
C ASP A 114 3.29 28.73 18.02
N ALA A 115 4.41 28.30 18.64
CA ALA A 115 5.68 28.11 17.96
C ALA A 115 5.55 27.20 16.73
N HIS A 116 6.48 27.32 15.80
CA HIS A 116 6.52 26.52 14.59
C HIS A 116 6.64 25.03 14.91
N LEU A 117 6.13 24.19 14.03
CA LEU A 117 6.33 22.75 14.07
C LEU A 117 7.76 22.37 13.63
N ALA A 118 8.07 21.07 13.57
CA ALA A 118 9.38 20.57 13.20
C ALA A 118 9.81 21.06 11.80
N SER A 119 11.06 21.48 11.69
CA SER A 119 11.68 21.86 10.41
C SER A 119 12.07 20.62 9.60
N GLN A 120 12.29 20.79 8.29
CA GLN A 120 12.79 19.74 7.40
C GLN A 120 14.02 19.01 7.98
N PRO A 121 15.09 19.68 8.47
CA PRO A 121 16.22 18.96 9.06
C PRO A 121 15.86 18.15 10.31
N THR A 122 14.83 18.56 11.08
CA THR A 122 14.35 17.81 12.23
C THR A 122 13.61 16.55 11.79
N LEU A 123 12.74 16.65 10.78
CA LEU A 123 12.06 15.51 10.19
C LEU A 123 13.06 14.53 9.54
N SER A 124 14.08 15.03 8.87
CA SER A 124 15.14 14.19 8.28
C SER A 124 15.89 13.40 9.37
N ARG A 125 16.26 14.05 10.49
CA ARG A 125 16.87 13.33 11.62
C ARG A 125 15.92 12.32 12.24
N PHE A 126 14.64 12.64 12.37
CA PHE A 126 13.60 11.74 12.85
C PHE A 126 13.52 10.47 11.99
N GLU A 127 13.37 10.58 10.68
CA GLU A 127 13.28 9.43 9.77
C GLU A 127 14.58 8.61 9.75
N ASN A 128 15.73 9.26 9.89
CA ASN A 128 17.03 8.59 9.89
C ASN A 128 17.43 7.94 11.22
N GLN A 129 16.68 8.15 12.30
CA GLN A 129 16.91 7.53 13.60
C GLN A 129 16.16 6.20 13.80
N ILE A 130 15.25 5.86 12.90
CA ILE A 130 14.38 4.67 13.04
C ILE A 130 15.24 3.40 12.98
N ASP A 131 15.00 2.52 13.93
CA ASP A 131 15.68 1.24 14.08
C ASP A 131 14.80 0.05 13.64
N ILE A 132 15.41 -1.14 13.53
CA ILE A 132 14.71 -2.37 13.14
C ILE A 132 13.57 -2.75 14.10
N PRO A 133 13.73 -2.67 15.44
CA PRO A 133 12.63 -2.89 16.36
C PRO A 133 11.43 -1.99 16.07
N SER A 134 11.64 -0.70 15.84
CA SER A 134 10.57 0.25 15.48
C SER A 134 9.84 -0.14 14.20
N LEU A 135 10.55 -0.56 13.15
CA LEU A 135 9.90 -1.04 11.91
C LEU A 135 9.06 -2.31 12.13
N LYS A 136 9.52 -3.22 13.00
CA LYS A 136 8.73 -4.40 13.37
C LYS A 136 7.47 -4.03 14.14
N ASN A 137 7.58 -3.09 15.07
CA ASN A 137 6.43 -2.60 15.82
C ASN A 137 5.42 -1.90 14.89
N LEU A 138 5.89 -1.09 13.92
CA LEU A 138 5.01 -0.46 12.93
C LEU A 138 4.26 -1.48 12.07
N ARG A 139 4.94 -2.56 11.66
CA ARG A 139 4.26 -3.67 10.98
C ARG A 139 3.15 -4.25 11.86
N ASP A 140 3.45 -4.46 13.13
CA ASP A 140 2.50 -5.04 14.07
C ASP A 140 1.30 -4.12 14.28
N GLU A 141 1.52 -2.80 14.41
CA GLU A 141 0.46 -1.81 14.51
C GLU A 141 -0.42 -1.75 13.25
N LEU A 142 0.18 -1.85 12.05
CA LEU A 142 -0.59 -1.88 10.81
C LEU A 142 -1.48 -3.13 10.73
N ILE A 143 -0.96 -4.29 11.15
CA ILE A 143 -1.76 -5.53 11.24
C ILE A 143 -2.86 -5.39 12.31
N ASP A 144 -2.59 -4.75 13.45
CA ASP A 144 -3.58 -4.53 14.50
C ASP A 144 -4.70 -3.57 14.04
N GLN A 145 -4.35 -2.52 13.30
CA GLN A 145 -5.35 -1.65 12.64
C GLN A 145 -6.21 -2.44 11.64
N PHE A 146 -5.59 -3.31 10.85
CA PHE A 146 -6.33 -4.20 9.95
C PHE A 146 -7.29 -5.11 10.74
N ILE A 147 -6.83 -5.74 11.80
CA ILE A 147 -7.68 -6.60 12.66
C ILE A 147 -8.83 -5.80 13.27
N ALA A 148 -8.55 -4.59 13.77
CA ALA A 148 -9.55 -3.70 14.38
C ALA A 148 -10.57 -3.17 13.37
N SER A 149 -10.28 -3.18 12.08
CA SER A 149 -11.21 -2.73 11.02
C SER A 149 -12.44 -3.63 10.85
N PHE A 150 -12.40 -4.85 11.37
CA PHE A 150 -13.52 -5.78 11.29
C PHE A 150 -14.42 -5.66 12.54
N ALA A 151 -15.65 -5.23 12.35
CA ALA A 151 -16.63 -5.14 13.43
C ALA A 151 -17.03 -6.51 14.01
N THR A 152 -16.88 -7.58 13.21
CA THR A 152 -17.14 -8.98 13.61
C THR A 152 -16.08 -9.89 13.01
N PRO A 153 -15.71 -11.00 13.69
CA PRO A 153 -14.74 -11.95 13.17
C PRO A 153 -15.10 -12.43 11.76
N PRO A 154 -14.20 -12.28 10.77
CA PRO A 154 -14.45 -12.75 9.42
C PRO A 154 -14.42 -14.28 9.36
N LEU A 155 -15.28 -14.87 8.52
CA LEU A 155 -15.26 -16.32 8.26
C LEU A 155 -14.13 -16.71 7.32
N THR A 156 -13.79 -15.83 6.39
CA THR A 156 -12.74 -16.03 5.40
C THR A 156 -12.00 -14.72 5.20
N LEU A 157 -10.69 -14.80 5.00
CA LEU A 157 -9.83 -13.72 4.56
C LEU A 157 -9.10 -14.15 3.29
N THR A 158 -9.05 -13.27 2.30
CA THR A 158 -8.31 -13.47 1.06
C THR A 158 -7.22 -12.41 0.96
N PHE A 159 -5.96 -12.84 1.02
CA PHE A 159 -4.80 -11.97 0.87
C PHE A 159 -4.26 -12.02 -0.55
N ASP A 160 -4.10 -10.85 -1.15
CA ASP A 160 -3.40 -10.67 -2.41
C ASP A 160 -1.99 -10.19 -2.11
N LEU A 161 -1.00 -10.93 -2.58
CA LEU A 161 0.42 -10.60 -2.47
C LEU A 161 0.91 -10.06 -3.82
N ASP A 162 1.47 -8.86 -3.81
CA ASP A 162 1.92 -8.23 -5.05
C ASP A 162 3.25 -7.50 -4.84
N PRO A 163 4.32 -7.88 -5.55
CA PRO A 163 5.54 -7.08 -5.62
C PRO A 163 5.27 -5.85 -6.51
N VAL A 164 5.62 -4.68 -5.99
CA VAL A 164 5.42 -3.40 -6.68
C VAL A 164 6.76 -2.80 -7.02
N ASP A 165 6.96 -2.37 -8.27
CA ASP A 165 8.15 -1.63 -8.66
C ASP A 165 8.11 -0.20 -8.09
N ASP A 166 9.24 0.27 -7.56
CA ASP A 166 9.43 1.61 -7.00
C ASP A 166 10.71 2.19 -7.59
N GLU A 167 10.56 2.94 -8.69
CA GLU A 167 11.68 3.56 -9.39
C GLU A 167 12.35 4.60 -8.51
N THR A 168 13.69 4.52 -8.41
CA THR A 168 14.48 5.42 -7.58
C THR A 168 15.24 6.43 -8.43
N HIS A 169 15.31 7.66 -7.94
CA HIS A 169 16.00 8.75 -8.61
C HIS A 169 17.18 9.23 -7.76
N GLY A 170 18.36 8.69 -8.03
CA GLY A 170 19.61 9.07 -7.34
C GLY A 170 20.33 7.90 -6.65
N ASN A 171 21.34 8.23 -5.84
CA ASN A 171 22.17 7.23 -5.15
C ASN A 171 21.57 6.87 -3.80
N GLN A 172 20.65 5.92 -3.79
CA GLN A 172 20.01 5.41 -2.57
C GLN A 172 20.59 4.05 -2.19
N GLN A 173 20.71 3.80 -0.92
CA GLN A 173 21.23 2.52 -0.40
C GLN A 173 20.29 1.37 -0.83
N LEU A 174 20.85 0.30 -1.44
CA LEU A 174 20.12 -0.87 -1.94
C LEU A 174 19.13 -0.59 -3.09
N SER A 175 19.12 0.61 -3.65
CA SER A 175 18.57 0.85 -4.97
C SER A 175 19.49 0.19 -6.00
N LEU A 176 18.99 -0.81 -6.71
CA LEU A 176 19.79 -1.63 -7.62
C LEU A 176 19.06 -1.76 -8.96
N PHE A 177 19.85 -1.91 -10.04
CA PHE A 177 19.29 -2.08 -11.38
C PHE A 177 18.59 -3.45 -11.51
N HIS A 178 17.32 -3.42 -11.88
CA HIS A 178 16.52 -4.61 -12.08
C HIS A 178 16.35 -4.91 -13.58
N GLY A 179 16.91 -6.03 -14.05
CA GLY A 179 16.94 -6.36 -15.48
C GLY A 179 15.58 -6.59 -16.14
N TYR A 180 14.55 -6.95 -15.41
CA TYR A 180 13.20 -7.14 -15.94
C TYR A 180 12.47 -5.79 -16.11
N TYR A 181 12.63 -4.85 -15.15
CA TYR A 181 12.01 -3.53 -15.20
C TYR A 181 12.88 -2.49 -15.92
N GLU A 182 14.16 -2.84 -16.21
CA GLU A 182 15.14 -1.97 -16.87
C GLU A 182 15.39 -0.62 -16.17
N GLN A 183 15.27 -0.60 -14.84
CA GLN A 183 15.43 0.62 -14.03
C GLN A 183 16.15 0.35 -12.70
N PHE A 184 16.68 1.41 -12.07
CA PHE A 184 17.09 1.37 -10.67
C PHE A 184 15.88 1.55 -9.79
N GLN A 185 15.67 0.64 -8.82
CA GLN A 185 14.45 0.59 -8.06
C GLN A 185 14.63 -0.04 -6.68
N TYR A 186 13.60 0.06 -5.85
CA TYR A 186 13.23 -0.91 -4.83
C TYR A 186 12.15 -1.85 -5.36
N LEU A 187 11.87 -2.93 -4.64
CA LEU A 187 10.79 -3.85 -4.98
C LEU A 187 9.95 -4.14 -3.71
N PRO A 188 9.16 -3.19 -3.22
CA PRO A 188 8.25 -3.43 -2.10
C PRO A 188 7.34 -4.63 -2.34
N LEU A 189 7.04 -5.38 -1.27
CA LEU A 189 5.94 -6.33 -1.24
C LEU A 189 4.76 -5.67 -0.54
N VAL A 190 3.61 -5.67 -1.17
CA VAL A 190 2.35 -5.19 -0.60
C VAL A 190 1.42 -6.38 -0.42
N ILE A 191 0.85 -6.53 0.76
CA ILE A 191 -0.18 -7.52 1.05
C ILE A 191 -1.48 -6.79 1.33
N THR A 192 -2.50 -7.07 0.53
CA THR A 192 -3.84 -6.48 0.65
C THR A 192 -4.87 -7.53 1.00
N CYS A 193 -5.98 -7.11 1.61
CA CYS A 193 -7.13 -7.96 1.91
C CYS A 193 -8.27 -7.66 0.94
N ALA A 194 -8.80 -8.70 0.29
CA ALA A 194 -9.88 -8.55 -0.69
C ALA A 194 -11.26 -8.27 -0.07
N GLU A 195 -11.48 -8.58 1.21
CA GLU A 195 -12.76 -8.41 1.88
C GLU A 195 -13.08 -6.97 2.28
N ASN A 196 -12.04 -6.14 2.48
CA ASN A 196 -12.21 -4.74 2.91
C ASN A 196 -11.25 -3.76 2.22
N ASP A 197 -10.57 -4.19 1.17
CA ASP A 197 -9.61 -3.42 0.36
C ASP A 197 -8.44 -2.80 1.15
N ALA A 198 -8.21 -3.28 2.39
CA ALA A 198 -7.16 -2.75 3.24
C ALA A 198 -5.77 -3.19 2.78
N ILE A 199 -4.79 -2.30 2.89
CA ILE A 199 -3.38 -2.66 2.94
C ILE A 199 -3.11 -3.25 4.32
N VAL A 200 -2.66 -4.50 4.36
CA VAL A 200 -2.49 -5.25 5.60
C VAL A 200 -1.07 -5.12 6.13
N THR A 201 -0.10 -5.19 5.24
CA THR A 201 1.31 -4.97 5.55
C THR A 201 2.11 -4.67 4.29
N VAL A 202 3.26 -4.05 4.50
CA VAL A 202 4.23 -3.73 3.44
C VAL A 202 5.63 -4.10 3.90
N SER A 203 6.49 -4.50 2.96
CA SER A 203 7.90 -4.78 3.21
C SER A 203 8.76 -4.17 2.13
N LEU A 204 9.69 -3.27 2.48
CA LEU A 204 10.64 -2.73 1.52
C LEU A 204 11.75 -3.75 1.23
N ARG A 205 12.05 -3.97 -0.06
CA ARG A 205 13.09 -4.91 -0.51
C ARG A 205 14.06 -4.20 -1.46
N HIS A 206 15.29 -4.70 -1.53
CA HIS A 206 16.30 -4.13 -2.45
C HIS A 206 15.91 -4.33 -3.93
N GLY A 207 16.46 -3.51 -4.81
CA GLY A 207 16.04 -3.43 -6.20
C GLY A 207 16.17 -4.70 -7.03
N THR A 208 17.10 -5.62 -6.68
CA THR A 208 17.26 -6.92 -7.36
C THR A 208 16.61 -8.08 -6.60
N ALA A 209 15.73 -7.79 -5.66
CA ALA A 209 15.01 -8.83 -4.93
C ALA A 209 14.18 -9.69 -5.89
N SER A 210 14.11 -11.00 -5.65
CA SER A 210 13.11 -11.83 -6.30
C SER A 210 11.70 -11.45 -5.82
N ALA A 211 10.69 -11.68 -6.62
CA ALA A 211 9.30 -11.42 -6.25
C ALA A 211 8.92 -12.05 -4.90
N SER A 212 9.48 -13.20 -4.56
CA SER A 212 9.18 -13.97 -3.35
C SER A 212 10.15 -13.76 -2.19
N LEU A 213 11.15 -12.90 -2.31
CA LEU A 213 12.12 -12.69 -1.22
C LEU A 213 11.41 -12.22 0.07
N GLY A 214 11.43 -13.04 1.13
CA GLY A 214 10.81 -12.74 2.43
C GLY A 214 9.28 -12.79 2.45
N ALA A 215 8.64 -13.11 1.32
CA ALA A 215 7.18 -13.19 1.25
C ALA A 215 6.61 -14.34 2.08
N ASP A 216 7.35 -15.43 2.20
CA ASP A 216 7.02 -16.59 3.03
C ASP A 216 7.02 -16.25 4.53
N ASP A 217 8.02 -15.52 5.01
CA ASP A 217 8.11 -15.07 6.40
C ASP A 217 7.01 -14.05 6.74
N ASP A 218 6.79 -13.05 5.87
CA ASP A 218 5.76 -12.03 6.06
C ASP A 218 4.36 -12.67 6.07
N LEU A 219 4.09 -13.60 5.14
CA LEU A 219 2.83 -14.32 5.07
C LEU A 219 2.61 -15.20 6.31
N ALA A 220 3.62 -15.96 6.72
CA ALA A 220 3.52 -16.83 7.90
C ALA A 220 3.24 -16.01 9.16
N TYR A 221 3.91 -14.87 9.31
CA TYR A 221 3.68 -13.97 10.42
C TYR A 221 2.25 -13.41 10.42
N LEU A 222 1.78 -12.91 9.28
CA LEU A 222 0.42 -12.39 9.13
C LEU A 222 -0.65 -13.46 9.46
N ILE A 223 -0.48 -14.68 8.93
CA ILE A 223 -1.40 -15.79 9.20
C ILE A 223 -1.48 -16.09 10.70
N LYS A 224 -0.32 -16.12 11.36
CA LYS A 224 -0.23 -16.32 12.81
C LYS A 224 -1.04 -15.24 13.56
N ARG A 225 -0.82 -13.96 13.25
CA ARG A 225 -1.53 -12.83 13.89
C ARG A 225 -3.05 -12.89 13.65
N CYS A 226 -3.48 -13.20 12.43
CA CYS A 226 -4.90 -13.36 12.12
C CYS A 226 -5.53 -14.51 12.90
N ARG A 227 -4.84 -15.64 13.07
CA ARG A 227 -5.36 -16.79 13.82
C ARG A 227 -5.34 -16.60 15.34
N GLU A 228 -4.43 -15.78 15.85
CA GLU A 228 -4.47 -15.33 17.25
C GLU A 228 -5.73 -14.50 17.53
N ALA A 229 -6.11 -13.63 16.60
CA ALA A 229 -7.34 -12.82 16.71
C ALA A 229 -8.61 -13.63 16.38
N TRP A 230 -8.55 -14.50 15.39
CA TRP A 230 -9.69 -15.28 14.87
C TRP A 230 -9.31 -16.74 14.62
N PRO A 231 -9.35 -17.61 15.64
CA PRO A 231 -8.85 -18.99 15.56
C PRO A 231 -9.46 -19.86 14.46
N ASN A 232 -10.70 -19.55 14.04
CA ASN A 232 -11.45 -20.34 13.06
C ASN A 232 -11.48 -19.69 11.65
N VAL A 233 -10.74 -18.60 11.42
CA VAL A 233 -10.73 -17.93 10.13
C VAL A 233 -10.11 -18.81 9.06
N ARG A 234 -10.78 -18.93 7.93
CA ARG A 234 -10.21 -19.58 6.73
C ARG A 234 -9.42 -18.54 5.93
N ILE A 235 -8.18 -18.86 5.64
CA ILE A 235 -7.29 -17.95 4.92
C ILE A 235 -7.07 -18.47 3.50
N ARG A 236 -7.18 -17.57 2.54
CA ARG A 236 -6.87 -17.75 1.13
C ARG A 236 -5.79 -16.79 0.73
N VAL A 237 -4.93 -17.22 -0.19
CA VAL A 237 -3.85 -16.39 -0.70
C VAL A 237 -3.84 -16.45 -2.22
N ARG A 238 -3.74 -15.28 -2.85
CA ARG A 238 -3.58 -15.15 -4.29
C ARG A 238 -2.30 -14.37 -4.59
N ALA A 239 -1.59 -14.79 -5.61
CA ALA A 239 -0.38 -14.11 -6.06
C ALA A 239 -0.11 -14.38 -7.54
N ASP A 240 0.71 -13.56 -8.14
CA ASP A 240 1.16 -13.74 -9.51
C ASP A 240 2.17 -14.90 -9.66
N CYS A 241 2.66 -15.13 -10.87
CA CYS A 241 3.62 -16.21 -11.12
C CYS A 241 5.02 -15.95 -10.53
N GLY A 242 5.34 -14.73 -10.15
CA GLY A 242 6.60 -14.40 -9.48
C GLY A 242 6.69 -14.95 -8.05
N LEU A 243 5.51 -15.15 -7.41
CA LEU A 243 5.40 -15.77 -6.10
C LEU A 243 5.03 -17.26 -6.18
N GLY A 244 4.67 -17.78 -7.36
CA GLY A 244 4.34 -19.18 -7.58
C GLY A 244 5.57 -20.09 -7.59
N ASN A 245 6.15 -20.39 -6.42
CA ASN A 245 7.33 -21.22 -6.27
C ASN A 245 7.20 -22.23 -5.10
N PRO A 246 8.09 -23.25 -5.03
CA PRO A 246 8.00 -24.31 -4.01
C PRO A 246 7.89 -23.81 -2.58
N THR A 247 8.68 -22.81 -2.20
CA THR A 247 8.70 -22.28 -0.83
C THR A 247 7.33 -21.70 -0.45
N MET A 248 6.72 -20.92 -1.33
CA MET A 248 5.40 -20.34 -1.10
C MET A 248 4.29 -21.39 -1.05
N TYR A 249 4.38 -22.42 -1.89
CA TYR A 249 3.43 -23.55 -1.83
C TYR A 249 3.56 -24.32 -0.51
N ASP A 250 4.78 -24.70 -0.15
CA ASP A 250 5.07 -25.50 1.03
C ASP A 250 4.66 -24.76 2.32
N ILE A 251 4.89 -23.44 2.42
CA ILE A 251 4.46 -22.65 3.58
C ILE A 251 2.93 -22.58 3.67
N CYS A 252 2.22 -22.34 2.56
CA CYS A 252 0.75 -22.34 2.56
C CYS A 252 0.19 -23.69 2.97
N GLU A 253 0.74 -24.79 2.43
CA GLU A 253 0.33 -26.16 2.76
C GLU A 253 0.61 -26.49 4.22
N SER A 254 1.78 -26.12 4.75
CA SER A 254 2.16 -26.36 6.16
C SER A 254 1.27 -25.59 7.15
N LEU A 255 0.77 -24.43 6.74
CA LEU A 255 -0.10 -23.58 7.55
C LEU A 255 -1.60 -23.80 7.29
N ASP A 256 -2.00 -24.84 6.55
CA ASP A 256 -3.40 -25.09 6.17
C ASP A 256 -4.08 -23.85 5.58
N VAL A 257 -3.43 -23.26 4.57
CA VAL A 257 -3.89 -22.08 3.83
C VAL A 257 -4.24 -22.50 2.41
N ILE A 258 -5.38 -22.05 1.92
CA ILE A 258 -5.77 -22.24 0.52
C ILE A 258 -5.03 -21.21 -0.33
N TYR A 259 -4.36 -21.65 -1.37
CA TYR A 259 -3.71 -20.74 -2.31
C TYR A 259 -4.17 -20.94 -3.75
N THR A 260 -4.05 -19.88 -4.55
CA THR A 260 -4.19 -19.90 -6.00
C THR A 260 -3.16 -18.94 -6.59
N PHE A 261 -2.05 -19.49 -7.06
CA PHE A 261 -0.92 -18.71 -7.57
C PHE A 261 -0.78 -18.87 -9.07
N GLY A 262 -0.46 -17.78 -9.75
CA GLY A 262 -0.03 -17.84 -11.14
C GLY A 262 1.14 -18.80 -11.30
N GLN A 263 1.14 -19.59 -12.37
CA GLN A 263 2.22 -20.50 -12.71
C GLN A 263 2.81 -20.12 -14.06
N SER A 264 4.10 -19.86 -14.09
CA SER A 264 4.82 -19.60 -15.34
C SER A 264 4.75 -20.80 -16.28
N SER A 265 4.52 -20.54 -17.57
CA SER A 265 4.52 -21.57 -18.59
C SER A 265 5.91 -22.18 -18.74
N ASN A 266 5.94 -23.48 -19.07
CA ASN A 266 7.15 -24.18 -19.46
C ASN A 266 6.82 -25.22 -20.56
N ALA A 267 7.84 -25.81 -21.16
CA ALA A 267 7.67 -26.73 -22.29
C ALA A 267 6.73 -27.91 -21.99
N VAL A 268 6.72 -28.39 -20.73
CA VAL A 268 5.84 -29.52 -20.34
C VAL A 268 4.40 -29.04 -20.29
N LEU A 269 4.10 -27.92 -19.57
CA LEU A 269 2.75 -27.37 -19.47
C LEU A 269 2.18 -27.00 -20.84
N LEU A 270 3.00 -26.43 -21.72
CA LEU A 270 2.59 -26.09 -23.08
C LEU A 270 2.25 -27.35 -23.88
N ARG A 271 3.04 -28.42 -23.78
CA ARG A 271 2.76 -29.70 -24.47
C ARG A 271 1.49 -30.36 -23.96
N GLU A 272 1.29 -30.45 -22.66
CA GLU A 272 0.10 -31.06 -22.03
C GLU A 272 -1.21 -30.35 -22.43
N THR A 273 -1.13 -29.09 -22.83
CA THR A 273 -2.31 -28.26 -23.16
C THR A 273 -2.44 -27.94 -24.65
N GLU A 274 -1.63 -28.58 -25.50
CA GLU A 274 -1.66 -28.33 -26.96
C GLU A 274 -3.00 -28.70 -27.58
N ALA A 275 -3.54 -29.87 -27.26
CA ALA A 275 -4.85 -30.31 -27.77
C ALA A 275 -5.99 -29.36 -27.37
N LEU A 276 -5.94 -28.79 -26.18
CA LEU A 276 -6.93 -27.80 -25.74
C LEU A 276 -6.81 -26.49 -26.52
N LEU A 277 -5.58 -26.09 -26.86
CA LEU A 277 -5.33 -24.91 -27.68
C LEU A 277 -5.84 -25.13 -29.12
N GLU A 278 -5.53 -26.27 -29.70
CA GLU A 278 -6.03 -26.64 -31.08
C GLU A 278 -7.56 -26.59 -31.11
N GLU A 279 -8.21 -27.10 -30.08
CA GLU A 279 -9.68 -27.08 -30.00
C GLU A 279 -10.21 -25.63 -29.85
N ALA A 280 -9.59 -24.78 -29.06
CA ALA A 280 -9.97 -23.37 -28.91
C ALA A 280 -9.83 -22.62 -30.27
N VAL A 281 -8.72 -22.85 -30.98
CA VAL A 281 -8.47 -22.26 -32.31
C VAL A 281 -9.50 -22.76 -33.33
N ARG A 282 -9.78 -24.07 -33.35
CA ARG A 282 -10.78 -24.64 -34.24
C ARG A 282 -12.15 -24.02 -34.02
N ARG A 283 -12.61 -23.92 -32.76
CA ARG A 283 -13.91 -23.31 -32.44
C ARG A 283 -13.96 -21.83 -32.84
N TRP A 284 -12.87 -21.10 -32.61
CA TRP A 284 -12.79 -19.69 -33.02
C TRP A 284 -12.86 -19.56 -34.56
N GLN A 285 -12.17 -20.41 -35.32
CA GLN A 285 -12.22 -20.39 -36.77
C GLN A 285 -13.60 -20.74 -37.35
N GLU A 286 -14.38 -21.58 -36.65
CA GLU A 286 -15.74 -21.96 -37.05
C GLU A 286 -16.77 -20.85 -36.72
N THR A 287 -16.62 -20.17 -35.61
CA THR A 287 -17.64 -19.23 -35.10
C THR A 287 -17.26 -17.77 -35.25
N TYR A 288 -15.97 -17.46 -35.39
CA TYR A 288 -15.38 -16.11 -35.26
C TYR A 288 -15.68 -15.40 -33.93
N GLU A 289 -16.14 -16.14 -32.92
CA GLU A 289 -16.37 -15.66 -31.58
C GLU A 289 -15.20 -16.01 -30.68
N PRO A 290 -14.80 -15.12 -29.74
CA PRO A 290 -13.74 -15.43 -28.77
C PRO A 290 -14.03 -16.69 -27.98
N GLN A 291 -13.05 -17.57 -27.92
CA GLN A 291 -13.13 -18.85 -27.19
C GLN A 291 -12.35 -18.76 -25.90
N ARG A 292 -12.90 -19.38 -24.85
CA ARG A 292 -12.30 -19.49 -23.52
C ARG A 292 -12.55 -20.90 -23.00
N LEU A 293 -11.51 -21.73 -22.97
CA LEU A 293 -11.59 -23.12 -22.55
C LEU A 293 -10.75 -23.36 -21.30
N PHE A 294 -11.18 -24.30 -20.48
CA PHE A 294 -10.49 -24.65 -19.25
C PHE A 294 -10.24 -26.15 -19.19
N ASP A 295 -9.09 -26.51 -18.60
CA ASP A 295 -8.74 -27.87 -18.23
C ASP A 295 -7.92 -27.85 -16.94
N GLY A 296 -7.69 -29.02 -16.35
CA GLY A 296 -6.88 -29.15 -15.16
C GLY A 296 -6.27 -30.53 -15.02
N PHE A 297 -5.07 -30.57 -14.47
CA PHE A 297 -4.32 -31.80 -14.30
C PHE A 297 -3.32 -31.70 -13.15
N TRP A 298 -2.90 -32.86 -12.63
CA TRP A 298 -1.81 -32.95 -11.67
C TRP A 298 -0.48 -32.76 -12.38
N TYR A 299 0.30 -31.81 -11.87
CA TYR A 299 1.63 -31.52 -12.39
C TYR A 299 2.64 -31.49 -11.24
N ARG A 300 3.84 -31.98 -11.52
CA ARG A 300 4.99 -31.89 -10.60
C ARG A 300 6.21 -31.41 -11.39
N ALA A 301 6.71 -30.23 -11.08
CA ALA A 301 8.01 -29.79 -11.55
C ALA A 301 9.11 -30.55 -10.81
N GLU A 302 10.30 -30.63 -11.38
CA GLU A 302 11.46 -31.32 -10.77
C GLU A 302 11.82 -30.77 -9.40
N SER A 303 11.66 -29.45 -9.21
CA SER A 303 11.94 -28.74 -7.95
C SER A 303 10.81 -28.86 -6.91
N TRP A 304 9.68 -29.47 -7.23
CA TRP A 304 8.54 -29.56 -6.33
C TRP A 304 8.58 -30.81 -5.46
N SER A 305 8.31 -30.66 -4.18
CA SER A 305 8.22 -31.77 -3.23
C SER A 305 7.09 -32.75 -3.59
N VAL A 306 5.94 -32.22 -4.00
CA VAL A 306 4.72 -32.95 -4.34
C VAL A 306 4.11 -32.45 -5.64
N ALA A 307 3.22 -33.29 -6.24
CA ALA A 307 2.39 -32.83 -7.35
C ALA A 307 1.30 -31.87 -6.87
N ARG A 308 1.00 -30.83 -7.67
CA ARG A 308 -0.04 -29.85 -7.37
C ARG A 308 -1.03 -29.76 -8.53
N TRP A 309 -2.25 -29.38 -8.21
CA TRP A 309 -3.29 -29.23 -9.22
C TRP A 309 -3.04 -27.94 -10.01
N ILE A 310 -2.96 -28.08 -11.32
CA ILE A 310 -2.87 -26.95 -12.25
C ILE A 310 -4.22 -26.77 -12.94
N VAL A 311 -4.72 -25.55 -12.94
CA VAL A 311 -5.82 -25.13 -13.82
C VAL A 311 -5.22 -24.32 -14.97
N VAL A 312 -5.62 -24.63 -16.19
CA VAL A 312 -5.24 -23.88 -17.38
C VAL A 312 -6.45 -23.18 -17.96
N LYS A 313 -6.27 -21.92 -18.33
CA LYS A 313 -7.17 -21.18 -19.22
C LYS A 313 -6.52 -21.03 -20.57
N VAL A 314 -7.23 -21.43 -21.63
CA VAL A 314 -6.84 -21.23 -23.02
C VAL A 314 -7.81 -20.28 -23.68
N GLU A 315 -7.29 -19.30 -24.38
CA GLU A 315 -8.06 -18.31 -25.14
C GLU A 315 -7.63 -18.31 -26.61
N ALA A 316 -8.61 -18.19 -27.51
CA ALA A 316 -8.40 -17.95 -28.93
C ALA A 316 -9.37 -16.87 -29.41
N ASN A 317 -8.85 -15.81 -30.02
CA ASN A 317 -9.63 -14.70 -30.55
C ASN A 317 -8.90 -14.01 -31.72
N ALA A 318 -9.44 -12.88 -32.21
CA ALA A 318 -8.86 -12.12 -33.32
C ALA A 318 -7.46 -11.54 -33.03
N GLN A 319 -7.06 -11.42 -31.77
CA GLN A 319 -5.74 -10.92 -31.36
C GLN A 319 -4.71 -12.05 -31.24
N GLY A 320 -5.15 -13.31 -31.31
CA GLY A 320 -4.29 -14.49 -31.22
C GLY A 320 -4.73 -15.45 -30.11
N THR A 321 -3.76 -16.22 -29.60
CA THR A 321 -3.97 -17.25 -28.58
C THR A 321 -3.23 -16.93 -27.31
N ASN A 322 -3.79 -17.34 -26.17
CA ASN A 322 -3.17 -17.20 -24.87
C ASN A 322 -3.41 -18.44 -24.01
N ARG A 323 -2.39 -18.84 -23.24
CA ARG A 323 -2.48 -19.91 -22.24
C ARG A 323 -1.97 -19.39 -20.90
N ARG A 324 -2.81 -19.46 -19.86
CA ARG A 324 -2.45 -19.07 -18.50
C ARG A 324 -2.68 -20.23 -17.55
N PHE A 325 -1.73 -20.44 -16.65
CA PHE A 325 -1.71 -21.53 -15.71
C PHE A 325 -1.79 -21.00 -14.28
N VAL A 326 -2.49 -21.74 -13.43
CA VAL A 326 -2.61 -21.44 -11.99
C VAL A 326 -2.39 -22.73 -11.21
N ALA A 327 -1.52 -22.68 -10.19
CA ALA A 327 -1.33 -23.76 -9.25
C ALA A 327 -2.19 -23.53 -8.02
N THR A 328 -2.89 -24.56 -7.52
CA THR A 328 -3.79 -24.41 -6.38
C THR A 328 -3.93 -25.71 -5.56
N ASN A 329 -4.17 -25.55 -4.24
CA ASN A 329 -4.63 -26.60 -3.35
C ASN A 329 -6.13 -26.46 -2.99
N ARG A 330 -6.87 -25.60 -3.70
CA ARG A 330 -8.28 -25.31 -3.41
C ARG A 330 -9.11 -26.59 -3.50
N PRO A 331 -9.89 -26.92 -2.44
CA PRO A 331 -10.81 -28.06 -2.49
C PRO A 331 -11.84 -27.90 -3.62
N GLY A 332 -12.00 -28.94 -4.42
CA GLY A 332 -12.96 -28.96 -5.54
C GLY A 332 -12.50 -28.21 -6.80
N ALA A 333 -11.24 -27.73 -6.87
CA ALA A 333 -10.71 -27.07 -8.06
C ALA A 333 -10.85 -27.91 -9.35
N SER A 334 -10.79 -29.22 -9.23
CA SER A 334 -10.97 -30.15 -10.36
C SER A 334 -12.40 -30.21 -10.91
N LEU A 335 -13.39 -29.81 -10.11
CA LEU A 335 -14.81 -29.79 -10.49
C LEU A 335 -15.25 -28.42 -10.99
N TYR A 336 -14.55 -27.35 -10.59
CA TYR A 336 -14.89 -25.95 -10.89
C TYR A 336 -13.69 -25.20 -11.47
N LEU A 337 -13.21 -25.66 -12.62
CA LEU A 337 -12.01 -25.14 -13.27
C LEU A 337 -12.13 -23.65 -13.57
N GLU A 338 -13.18 -23.25 -14.29
CA GLU A 338 -13.45 -21.86 -14.62
C GLU A 338 -13.61 -20.99 -13.36
N GLY A 339 -14.45 -21.39 -12.40
CA GLY A 339 -14.65 -20.64 -11.17
C GLY A 339 -13.38 -20.53 -10.31
N THR A 340 -12.49 -21.54 -10.36
CA THR A 340 -11.17 -21.47 -9.70
C THR A 340 -10.26 -20.45 -10.37
N TYR A 341 -10.27 -20.42 -11.70
CA TYR A 341 -9.50 -19.44 -12.45
C TYR A 341 -10.07 -18.02 -12.27
N ASP A 342 -11.39 -17.87 -12.25
CA ASP A 342 -12.04 -16.57 -12.07
C ASP A 342 -11.77 -16.01 -10.66
N GLU A 343 -11.77 -16.86 -9.62
CA GLU A 343 -11.33 -16.46 -8.28
C GLU A 343 -9.88 -15.95 -8.27
N TYR A 344 -8.99 -16.61 -9.01
CA TYR A 344 -7.63 -16.12 -9.22
C TYR A 344 -7.61 -14.77 -9.96
N ALA A 345 -8.41 -14.63 -11.02
CA ALA A 345 -8.43 -13.43 -11.85
C ALA A 345 -8.87 -12.17 -11.06
N MET A 346 -9.68 -12.35 -10.00
CA MET A 346 -10.03 -11.27 -9.06
C MET A 346 -8.81 -10.68 -8.32
N ARG A 347 -7.64 -11.35 -8.35
CA ARG A 347 -6.37 -10.75 -7.91
C ARG A 347 -6.07 -9.43 -8.64
N GLY A 348 -6.54 -9.27 -9.88
CA GLY A 348 -6.39 -8.02 -10.62
C GLY A 348 -6.89 -6.77 -9.89
N GLU A 349 -7.78 -6.92 -8.90
CA GLU A 349 -8.20 -5.80 -8.03
C GLU A 349 -7.06 -5.30 -7.13
N SER A 350 -6.06 -6.14 -6.81
CA SER A 350 -4.87 -5.68 -6.07
C SER A 350 -4.08 -4.64 -6.86
N GLU A 351 -4.08 -4.72 -8.19
CA GLU A 351 -3.44 -3.73 -9.06
C GLU A 351 -4.11 -2.35 -8.94
N ASN A 352 -5.43 -2.29 -8.74
CA ASN A 352 -6.15 -1.05 -8.47
C ASN A 352 -5.77 -0.47 -7.10
N ARG A 353 -5.70 -1.31 -6.06
CA ARG A 353 -5.26 -0.90 -4.70
C ARG A 353 -3.83 -0.38 -4.72
N ASN A 354 -2.92 -1.07 -5.41
CA ASN A 354 -1.54 -0.61 -5.57
C ASN A 354 -1.45 0.70 -6.36
N LYS A 355 -2.31 0.89 -7.38
CA LYS A 355 -2.40 2.14 -8.12
C LYS A 355 -2.89 3.27 -7.22
N GLU A 356 -3.89 3.06 -6.39
CA GLU A 356 -4.35 4.04 -5.41
C GLU A 356 -3.25 4.39 -4.42
N PHE A 357 -2.51 3.40 -3.93
CA PHE A 357 -1.38 3.60 -3.04
C PHE A 357 -0.25 4.38 -3.71
N LYS A 358 0.11 4.07 -4.97
CA LYS A 358 1.09 4.86 -5.74
C LYS A 358 0.59 6.27 -6.05
N CYS A 359 -0.61 6.41 -6.62
CA CYS A 359 -1.09 7.68 -7.14
C CYS A 359 -1.72 8.57 -6.06
N GLY A 360 -2.38 7.98 -5.06
CA GLY A 360 -3.07 8.71 -3.99
C GLY A 360 -2.18 9.05 -2.81
N MET A 361 -1.30 8.12 -2.43
CA MET A 361 -0.43 8.25 -1.27
C MET A 361 1.05 8.39 -1.64
N ALA A 362 1.40 8.37 -2.93
CA ALA A 362 2.75 8.52 -3.45
C ALA A 362 3.79 7.56 -2.80
N MET A 363 3.40 6.28 -2.60
CA MET A 363 4.25 5.29 -1.94
C MET A 363 5.58 5.05 -2.65
N ASP A 364 5.66 5.42 -3.94
CA ASP A 364 6.85 5.35 -4.80
C ASP A 364 7.73 6.61 -4.74
N ARG A 365 7.57 7.45 -3.73
CA ARG A 365 8.38 8.66 -3.50
C ARG A 365 9.38 8.48 -2.35
N LEU A 366 10.04 7.32 -2.31
CA LEU A 366 11.05 6.99 -1.30
C LEU A 366 12.39 7.66 -1.69
N SER A 367 12.67 8.84 -1.16
CA SER A 367 13.77 9.73 -1.61
C SER A 367 14.92 9.88 -0.61
N ASP A 368 14.99 9.11 0.49
CA ASP A 368 16.11 9.16 1.44
C ASP A 368 17.31 8.36 0.92
N HIS A 369 18.53 8.70 1.39
CA HIS A 369 19.75 7.96 1.07
C HIS A 369 19.83 6.61 1.76
N ARG A 370 19.21 6.47 2.95
CA ARG A 370 19.25 5.25 3.77
C ARG A 370 18.08 4.35 3.49
N PHE A 371 18.34 3.06 3.32
CA PHE A 371 17.31 2.05 3.12
C PHE A 371 16.29 2.00 4.28
N MET A 372 16.77 2.08 5.52
CA MET A 372 15.90 2.05 6.71
C MET A 372 14.97 3.26 6.79
N ALA A 373 15.44 4.45 6.43
CA ALA A 373 14.60 5.65 6.36
C ALA A 373 13.53 5.53 5.28
N ASN A 374 13.87 4.97 4.11
CA ASN A 374 12.90 4.68 3.05
C ASN A 374 11.90 3.60 3.48
N PHE A 375 12.32 2.58 4.24
CA PHE A 375 11.40 1.60 4.78
C PHE A 375 10.41 2.24 5.77
N PHE A 376 10.88 3.13 6.62
CA PHE A 376 10.00 3.90 7.50
C PHE A 376 9.04 4.80 6.70
N ARG A 377 9.52 5.49 5.67
CA ARG A 377 8.67 6.28 4.77
C ARG A 377 7.56 5.46 4.13
N LEU A 378 7.85 4.24 3.71
CA LEU A 378 6.85 3.34 3.15
C LEU A 378 5.69 3.08 4.15
N TYR A 379 5.95 3.06 5.45
CA TYR A 379 4.91 2.99 6.48
C TYR A 379 4.16 4.30 6.68
N LEU A 380 4.78 5.45 6.40
CA LEU A 380 4.12 6.75 6.52
C LEU A 380 3.19 7.03 5.34
N HIS A 381 3.52 6.51 4.15
CA HIS A 381 2.69 6.55 2.95
C HIS A 381 1.54 5.56 3.02
#